data_11486d1440a2237c6c80f6933d2f37be
#
_entry.id   11486d1440a2237c6c80f6933d2f37be
#
_cell.length_a   1.000
_cell.length_b   1.000
_cell.length_c   1.000
_cell.angle_alpha   90.00
_cell.angle_beta   90.00
_cell.angle_gamma   90.00
#
_symmetry.space_group_name_H-M   'P 1'
#
loop_
_entity.id
_entity.type
_entity.pdbx_description
1 polymer ?
#
loop_
_entity_poly.entity_id
_entity_poly.type
_entity_poly.pdbx_seq_one_letter_code
_entity_poly.pdbx_strand_id
1 'polypeptide(L)'
;GHEVLHQIRSDETTRDIPVIFLTAQDSDADEERAFDAGIADYIVKPIKPAVVLARVRSQLLVRHARHWLQDQNHALEAEVARRMRENELIQEVSIRALAHLAETRDNETGNHIQRTQAYVRLLATRLANHPRFASTLSNRYIDMLTRSAPLHDIGKVGIPHHILLKPGKL
;
A
#
# COMPACT_ATOMS: atom_id res chain seq x y z
N GLY A 1 -17.98 37.86 -3.04
CA GLY A 1 -17.61 36.59 -3.73
C GLY A 1 -16.58 35.82 -2.96
N HIS A 2 -15.45 36.43 -2.61
CA HIS A 2 -14.31 35.74 -1.96
C HIS A 2 -14.67 35.21 -0.57
N GLU A 3 -15.44 35.87 0.23
CA GLU A 3 -15.86 35.41 1.56
C GLU A 3 -16.73 34.15 1.47
N VAL A 4 -17.68 34.12 0.53
CA VAL A 4 -18.51 32.93 0.26
C VAL A 4 -17.65 31.76 -0.25
N LEU A 5 -16.68 32.04 -1.14
CA LEU A 5 -15.76 31.04 -1.61
C LEU A 5 -14.95 30.42 -0.46
N HIS A 6 -14.44 31.26 0.45
CA HIS A 6 -13.72 30.81 1.63
C HIS A 6 -14.59 29.89 2.50
N GLN A 7 -15.86 30.24 2.74
CA GLN A 7 -16.78 29.37 3.48
C GLN A 7 -17.00 28.01 2.77
N ILE A 8 -17.24 28.05 1.44
CA ILE A 8 -17.39 26.81 0.64
C ILE A 8 -16.15 25.92 0.72
N ARG A 9 -14.93 26.48 0.73
CA ARG A 9 -13.67 25.74 0.80
C ARG A 9 -13.33 25.24 2.20
N SER A 10 -13.85 25.89 3.24
CA SER A 10 -13.63 25.51 4.64
C SER A 10 -14.51 24.34 5.11
N ASP A 11 -15.60 24.05 4.41
CA ASP A 11 -16.52 22.96 4.74
C ASP A 11 -16.19 21.71 3.92
N GLU A 12 -15.99 20.57 4.60
CA GLU A 12 -15.65 19.28 3.96
C GLU A 12 -16.69 18.80 2.97
N THR A 13 -17.97 19.17 3.16
CA THR A 13 -19.06 18.73 2.29
C THR A 13 -19.17 19.54 1.00
N THR A 14 -18.64 20.77 1.00
CA THR A 14 -18.76 21.70 -0.13
C THR A 14 -17.44 22.07 -0.78
N ARG A 15 -16.30 21.80 -0.15
CA ARG A 15 -14.97 22.21 -0.64
C ARG A 15 -14.64 21.73 -2.07
N ASP A 16 -15.22 20.62 -2.51
CA ASP A 16 -14.98 20.03 -3.83
C ASP A 16 -16.02 20.47 -4.88
N ILE A 17 -16.95 21.34 -4.52
CA ILE A 17 -17.90 21.90 -5.48
C ILE A 17 -17.18 22.92 -6.37
N PRO A 18 -17.19 22.78 -7.70
CA PRO A 18 -16.62 23.77 -8.59
C PRO A 18 -17.39 25.10 -8.50
N VAL A 19 -16.67 26.17 -8.26
CA VAL A 19 -17.23 27.51 -8.14
C VAL A 19 -16.82 28.33 -9.34
N ILE A 20 -17.80 28.95 -10.04
CA ILE A 20 -17.57 29.85 -11.18
C ILE A 20 -17.95 31.24 -10.75
N PHE A 21 -17.02 32.19 -10.85
CA PHE A 21 -17.33 33.61 -10.57
C PHE A 21 -17.96 34.28 -11.77
N LEU A 22 -18.94 35.13 -11.51
CA LEU A 22 -19.54 36.05 -12.48
C LEU A 22 -19.07 37.49 -12.16
N THR A 23 -18.16 38.03 -12.98
CA THR A 23 -17.54 39.33 -12.75
C THR A 23 -17.99 40.38 -13.78
N ALA A 24 -18.01 41.64 -13.39
CA ALA A 24 -18.16 42.76 -14.29
C ALA A 24 -16.81 43.40 -14.68
N GLN A 25 -15.70 42.91 -14.06
CA GLN A 25 -14.38 43.51 -14.15
C GLN A 25 -13.44 42.58 -14.91
N ASP A 26 -12.73 43.13 -15.86
CA ASP A 26 -11.80 42.43 -16.76
C ASP A 26 -10.37 42.89 -16.40
N SER A 27 -9.97 42.63 -15.15
CA SER A 27 -8.61 42.95 -14.66
C SER A 27 -7.84 41.67 -14.44
N ASP A 28 -6.71 41.52 -15.12
CA ASP A 28 -5.81 40.35 -15.03
C ASP A 28 -5.40 40.04 -13.57
N ALA A 29 -5.18 41.08 -12.76
CA ALA A 29 -4.79 40.93 -11.36
C ALA A 29 -5.91 40.37 -10.46
N ASP A 30 -7.16 40.64 -10.76
CA ASP A 30 -8.33 40.13 -10.02
C ASP A 30 -8.61 38.67 -10.45
N GLU A 31 -8.31 38.32 -11.70
CA GLU A 31 -8.42 37.00 -12.23
C GLU A 31 -7.42 36.05 -11.56
N GLU A 32 -6.13 36.41 -11.51
CA GLU A 32 -5.10 35.61 -10.82
C GLU A 32 -5.47 35.36 -9.36
N ARG A 33 -5.87 36.40 -8.63
CA ARG A 33 -6.32 36.27 -7.22
C ARG A 33 -7.51 35.33 -7.04
N ALA A 34 -8.45 35.35 -7.99
CA ALA A 34 -9.62 34.48 -7.92
C ALA A 34 -9.23 33.01 -8.13
N PHE A 35 -8.33 32.70 -9.08
CA PHE A 35 -7.80 31.36 -9.29
C PHE A 35 -6.98 30.88 -8.09
N ASP A 36 -6.12 31.73 -7.54
CA ASP A 36 -5.35 31.40 -6.32
C ASP A 36 -6.27 31.13 -5.12
N ALA A 37 -7.40 31.79 -5.05
CA ALA A 37 -8.43 31.53 -4.04
C ALA A 37 -9.20 30.21 -4.29
N GLY A 38 -8.99 29.54 -5.43
CA GLY A 38 -9.55 28.22 -5.72
C GLY A 38 -10.89 28.22 -6.45
N ILE A 39 -11.18 29.24 -7.28
CA ILE A 39 -12.30 29.15 -8.22
C ILE A 39 -11.97 28.15 -9.33
N ALA A 40 -13.00 27.52 -9.88
CA ALA A 40 -12.85 26.61 -11.01
C ALA A 40 -12.83 27.35 -12.36
N ASP A 41 -13.50 28.48 -12.44
CA ASP A 41 -13.59 29.29 -13.66
C ASP A 41 -14.23 30.68 -13.33
N TYR A 42 -14.20 31.59 -14.31
CA TYR A 42 -14.90 32.86 -14.22
C TYR A 42 -15.61 33.20 -15.54
N ILE A 43 -16.63 34.07 -15.48
CA ILE A 43 -17.40 34.52 -16.64
C ILE A 43 -17.62 36.04 -16.51
N VAL A 44 -17.19 36.78 -17.54
CA VAL A 44 -17.36 38.23 -17.61
C VAL A 44 -18.77 38.60 -18.10
N LYS A 45 -19.38 39.59 -17.47
CA LYS A 45 -20.63 40.18 -17.90
C LYS A 45 -20.42 41.09 -19.13
N PRO A 46 -21.35 41.12 -20.14
CA PRO A 46 -22.69 40.51 -20.14
C PRO A 46 -22.69 39.02 -20.38
N ILE A 47 -23.51 38.30 -19.61
CA ILE A 47 -23.59 36.86 -19.59
C ILE A 47 -24.24 36.34 -20.88
N LYS A 48 -23.54 35.45 -21.58
CA LYS A 48 -24.06 34.70 -22.73
C LYS A 48 -24.47 33.29 -22.29
N PRO A 49 -25.76 32.89 -22.37
CA PRO A 49 -26.22 31.60 -21.88
C PRO A 49 -25.44 30.41 -22.43
N ALA A 50 -25.08 30.44 -23.71
CA ALA A 50 -24.30 29.36 -24.32
C ALA A 50 -22.91 29.18 -23.71
N VAL A 51 -22.23 30.29 -23.33
CA VAL A 51 -20.92 30.28 -22.68
C VAL A 51 -21.05 29.73 -21.26
N VAL A 52 -22.08 30.16 -20.50
CA VAL A 52 -22.31 29.60 -19.15
C VAL A 52 -22.51 28.10 -19.20
N LEU A 53 -23.40 27.64 -20.08
CA LEU A 53 -23.66 26.18 -20.24
C LEU A 53 -22.42 25.43 -20.61
N ALA A 54 -21.58 25.92 -21.53
CA ALA A 54 -20.33 25.24 -21.92
C ALA A 54 -19.38 25.13 -20.75
N ARG A 55 -19.14 26.23 -19.98
CA ARG A 55 -18.23 26.23 -18.83
C ARG A 55 -18.74 25.34 -17.69
N VAL A 56 -20.03 25.41 -17.35
CA VAL A 56 -20.64 24.54 -16.34
C VAL A 56 -20.47 23.07 -16.72
N ARG A 57 -20.77 22.72 -17.99
CA ARG A 57 -20.57 21.34 -18.46
C ARG A 57 -19.12 20.89 -18.35
N SER A 58 -18.17 21.77 -18.71
CA SER A 58 -16.75 21.46 -18.59
C SER A 58 -16.35 21.18 -17.14
N GLN A 59 -16.78 22.04 -16.20
CA GLN A 59 -16.44 21.85 -14.78
C GLN A 59 -17.11 20.61 -14.17
N LEU A 60 -18.33 20.29 -14.56
CA LEU A 60 -19.00 19.06 -14.14
C LEU A 60 -18.30 17.82 -14.70
N LEU A 61 -17.82 17.84 -15.95
CA LEU A 61 -17.06 16.74 -16.54
C LEU A 61 -15.74 16.52 -15.79
N VAL A 62 -15.00 17.58 -15.49
CA VAL A 62 -13.75 17.50 -14.70
C VAL A 62 -14.02 16.93 -13.32
N ARG A 63 -15.08 17.38 -12.65
CA ARG A 63 -15.47 16.84 -11.34
C ARG A 63 -15.81 15.35 -11.41
N HIS A 64 -16.63 14.94 -12.38
CA HIS A 64 -16.97 13.51 -12.56
C HIS A 64 -15.74 12.66 -12.84
N ALA A 65 -14.83 13.13 -13.71
CA ALA A 65 -13.59 12.43 -14.00
C ALA A 65 -12.71 12.28 -12.74
N ARG A 66 -12.62 13.34 -11.91
CA ARG A 66 -11.85 13.28 -10.64
C ARG A 66 -12.46 12.27 -9.67
N HIS A 67 -13.78 12.29 -9.45
CA HIS A 67 -14.44 11.32 -8.59
C HIS A 67 -14.26 9.87 -9.10
N TRP A 68 -14.47 9.68 -10.40
CA TRP A 68 -14.26 8.36 -11.01
C TRP A 68 -12.83 7.84 -10.80
N LEU A 69 -11.81 8.69 -10.98
CA LEU A 69 -10.40 8.33 -10.73
C LEU A 69 -10.14 8.00 -9.25
N GLN A 70 -10.73 8.76 -8.33
CA GLN A 70 -10.63 8.47 -6.90
C GLN A 70 -11.23 7.11 -6.55
N ASP A 71 -12.43 6.82 -7.05
CA ASP A 71 -13.10 5.54 -6.84
C ASP A 71 -12.27 4.37 -7.42
N GLN A 72 -11.69 4.56 -8.63
CA GLN A 72 -10.80 3.56 -9.23
C GLN A 72 -9.53 3.35 -8.40
N ASN A 73 -8.91 4.41 -7.88
CA ASN A 73 -7.74 4.30 -7.03
C ASN A 73 -8.05 3.53 -5.74
N HIS A 74 -9.15 3.84 -5.06
CA HIS A 74 -9.57 3.11 -3.86
C HIS A 74 -9.85 1.63 -4.15
N ALA A 75 -10.51 1.32 -5.28
CA ALA A 75 -10.76 -0.05 -5.67
C ALA A 75 -9.46 -0.81 -5.98
N LEU A 76 -8.49 -0.17 -6.66
CA LEU A 76 -7.18 -0.75 -6.94
C LEU A 76 -6.37 -0.98 -5.67
N GLU A 77 -6.35 -0.02 -4.75
CA GLU A 77 -5.67 -0.16 -3.45
C GLU A 77 -6.24 -1.34 -2.64
N ALA A 78 -7.57 -1.49 -2.61
CA ALA A 78 -8.22 -2.60 -1.95
C ALA A 78 -7.86 -3.95 -2.61
N GLU A 79 -7.83 -4.01 -3.95
CA GLU A 79 -7.44 -5.21 -4.70
C GLU A 79 -5.96 -5.57 -4.47
N VAL A 80 -5.05 -4.58 -4.50
CA VAL A 80 -3.63 -4.78 -4.19
C VAL A 80 -3.47 -5.35 -2.79
N ALA A 81 -4.14 -4.75 -1.80
CA ALA A 81 -4.09 -5.23 -0.42
C ALA A 81 -4.63 -6.66 -0.28
N ARG A 82 -5.68 -7.02 -1.02
CA ARG A 82 -6.22 -8.39 -1.08
C ARG A 82 -5.19 -9.36 -1.68
N ARG A 83 -4.63 -9.02 -2.84
CA ARG A 83 -3.62 -9.83 -3.53
C ARG A 83 -2.37 -10.04 -2.71
N MET A 84 -1.92 -9.03 -1.97
CA MET A 84 -0.78 -9.15 -1.09
C MET A 84 -1.02 -10.18 0.02
N ARG A 85 -2.20 -10.13 0.67
CA ARG A 85 -2.57 -11.11 1.72
C ARG A 85 -2.66 -12.53 1.17
N GLU A 86 -3.27 -12.72 -0.01
CA GLU A 86 -3.35 -14.03 -0.67
C GLU A 86 -1.94 -14.57 -0.99
N ASN A 87 -1.07 -13.73 -1.51
CA ASN A 87 0.31 -14.11 -1.82
C ASN A 87 1.10 -14.50 -0.56
N GLU A 88 0.97 -13.74 0.52
CA GLU A 88 1.59 -14.06 1.80
C GLU A 88 1.13 -15.42 2.34
N LEU A 89 -0.17 -15.73 2.24
CA LEU A 89 -0.71 -17.03 2.64
C LEU A 89 -0.16 -18.16 1.77
N ILE A 90 -0.12 -17.98 0.45
CA ILE A 90 0.43 -18.98 -0.48
C ILE A 90 1.92 -19.23 -0.15
N GLN A 91 2.70 -18.19 0.08
CA GLN A 91 4.11 -18.32 0.46
C GLN A 91 4.26 -19.10 1.78
N GLU A 92 3.47 -18.77 2.81
CA GLU A 92 3.52 -19.47 4.08
C GLU A 92 3.18 -20.96 3.95
N VAL A 93 2.11 -21.27 3.24
CA VAL A 93 1.69 -22.66 2.99
C VAL A 93 2.77 -23.41 2.19
N SER A 94 3.35 -22.78 1.17
CA SER A 94 4.41 -23.39 0.35
C SER A 94 5.67 -23.67 1.15
N ILE A 95 6.12 -22.71 1.98
CA ILE A 95 7.28 -22.90 2.86
C ILE A 95 7.03 -24.03 3.85
N ARG A 96 5.85 -24.08 4.47
CA ARG A 96 5.49 -25.17 5.41
C ARG A 96 5.43 -26.52 4.74
N ALA A 97 4.86 -26.60 3.53
CA ALA A 97 4.80 -27.84 2.78
C ALA A 97 6.21 -28.36 2.41
N LEU A 98 7.09 -27.50 1.91
CA LEU A 98 8.47 -27.85 1.59
C LEU A 98 9.26 -28.26 2.85
N ALA A 99 9.11 -27.54 3.94
CA ALA A 99 9.77 -27.87 5.20
C ALA A 99 9.29 -29.22 5.75
N HIS A 100 7.98 -29.49 5.69
CA HIS A 100 7.42 -30.78 6.10
C HIS A 100 7.91 -31.94 5.22
N LEU A 101 8.06 -31.73 3.91
CA LEU A 101 8.68 -32.73 3.02
C LEU A 101 10.15 -33.04 3.41
N ALA A 102 10.89 -32.03 3.84
CA ALA A 102 12.27 -32.25 4.35
C ALA A 102 12.28 -33.05 5.66
N GLU A 103 11.36 -32.75 6.60
CA GLU A 103 11.20 -33.47 7.86
C GLU A 103 10.82 -34.94 7.68
N THR A 104 10.05 -35.30 6.65
CA THR A 104 9.68 -36.72 6.41
C THR A 104 10.88 -37.60 6.13
N ARG A 105 12.05 -37.04 5.80
CA ARG A 105 13.31 -37.74 5.60
C ARG A 105 14.18 -37.85 6.83
N ASP A 106 13.81 -37.14 7.90
CA ASP A 106 14.54 -37.13 9.17
C ASP A 106 13.60 -37.59 10.29
N ASN A 107 14.12 -38.29 11.30
CA ASN A 107 13.32 -38.73 12.46
C ASN A 107 13.03 -37.62 13.47
N GLU A 108 13.05 -36.36 13.02
CA GLU A 108 12.71 -35.24 13.89
C GLU A 108 11.20 -35.12 14.11
N THR A 109 10.81 -34.85 15.36
CA THR A 109 9.40 -34.79 15.75
C THR A 109 8.71 -33.56 15.20
N GLY A 110 7.47 -33.69 14.70
CA GLY A 110 6.66 -32.69 13.95
C GLY A 110 6.46 -31.30 14.53
N ASN A 111 7.11 -30.94 15.66
CA ASN A 111 7.13 -29.59 16.21
C ASN A 111 8.50 -28.90 16.07
N HIS A 112 9.48 -29.53 15.42
CA HIS A 112 10.84 -28.99 15.28
C HIS A 112 10.82 -27.67 14.48
N ILE A 113 10.16 -27.66 13.35
CA ILE A 113 10.03 -26.45 12.48
C ILE A 113 9.46 -25.26 13.25
N GLN A 114 8.36 -25.48 13.98
CA GLN A 114 7.70 -24.40 14.73
C GLN A 114 8.59 -23.89 15.87
N ARG A 115 9.29 -24.78 16.58
CA ARG A 115 10.22 -24.38 17.64
C ARG A 115 11.39 -23.58 17.08
N THR A 116 12.01 -24.05 15.99
CA THR A 116 13.13 -23.37 15.33
C THR A 116 12.71 -21.96 14.87
N GLN A 117 11.54 -21.83 14.27
CA GLN A 117 10.98 -20.57 13.85
C GLN A 117 10.77 -19.60 15.06
N ALA A 118 10.22 -20.12 16.16
CA ALA A 118 10.03 -19.34 17.37
C ALA A 118 11.36 -18.89 18.00
N TYR A 119 12.36 -19.75 18.02
CA TYR A 119 13.70 -19.42 18.53
C TYR A 119 14.39 -18.36 17.68
N VAL A 120 14.35 -18.51 16.35
CA VAL A 120 14.91 -17.50 15.43
C VAL A 120 14.27 -16.14 15.66
N ARG A 121 12.94 -16.08 15.75
CA ARG A 121 12.21 -14.83 16.02
C ARG A 121 12.62 -14.22 17.35
N LEU A 122 12.62 -15.02 18.41
CA LEU A 122 12.96 -14.54 19.77
C LEU A 122 14.39 -13.99 19.82
N LEU A 123 15.35 -14.74 19.28
CA LEU A 123 16.76 -14.34 19.29
C LEU A 123 16.97 -13.09 18.43
N ALA A 124 16.45 -13.04 17.23
CA ALA A 124 16.58 -11.88 16.33
C ALA A 124 15.96 -10.62 16.95
N THR A 125 14.78 -10.73 17.57
CA THR A 125 14.13 -9.61 18.26
C THR A 125 14.96 -9.11 19.46
N ARG A 126 15.53 -10.03 20.25
CA ARG A 126 16.41 -9.66 21.39
C ARG A 126 17.71 -8.99 20.93
N LEU A 127 18.26 -9.44 19.81
CA LEU A 127 19.51 -8.91 19.26
C LEU A 127 19.32 -7.64 18.43
N ALA A 128 18.10 -7.27 18.07
CA ALA A 128 17.82 -6.08 17.24
C ALA A 128 18.36 -4.77 17.87
N ASN A 129 18.41 -4.68 19.20
CA ASN A 129 18.94 -3.51 19.90
C ASN A 129 20.44 -3.64 20.24
N HIS A 130 21.09 -4.75 19.89
CA HIS A 130 22.52 -4.92 20.16
C HIS A 130 23.36 -4.16 19.13
N PRO A 131 24.38 -3.37 19.51
CA PRO A 131 25.14 -2.50 18.61
C PRO A 131 25.69 -3.20 17.36
N ARG A 132 26.07 -4.47 17.49
CA ARG A 132 26.62 -5.28 16.39
C ARG A 132 25.58 -5.65 15.33
N PHE A 133 24.29 -5.73 15.68
CA PHE A 133 23.24 -6.29 14.83
C PHE A 133 22.13 -5.27 14.49
N ALA A 134 22.09 -4.13 15.18
CA ALA A 134 21.04 -3.13 15.03
C ALA A 134 20.89 -2.60 13.59
N SER A 135 21.98 -2.51 12.85
CA SER A 135 21.97 -2.08 11.45
C SER A 135 21.38 -3.12 10.50
N THR A 136 21.37 -4.41 10.89
CA THR A 136 20.94 -5.53 10.03
C THR A 136 19.55 -6.03 10.42
N LEU A 137 19.27 -6.14 11.71
CA LEU A 137 18.04 -6.73 12.25
C LEU A 137 16.88 -5.71 12.30
N SER A 138 16.50 -5.16 11.13
CA SER A 138 15.25 -4.42 11.02
C SER A 138 14.03 -5.33 11.20
N ASN A 139 12.87 -4.79 11.57
CA ASN A 139 11.64 -5.57 11.71
C ASN A 139 11.33 -6.40 10.45
N ARG A 140 11.51 -5.80 9.27
CA ARG A 140 11.33 -6.50 7.98
C ARG A 140 12.29 -7.67 7.82
N TYR A 141 13.55 -7.49 8.20
CA TYR A 141 14.55 -8.55 8.10
C TYR A 141 14.27 -9.69 9.10
N ILE A 142 13.85 -9.36 10.32
CA ILE A 142 13.44 -10.35 11.33
C ILE A 142 12.25 -11.17 10.84
N ASP A 143 11.25 -10.55 10.25
CA ASP A 143 10.11 -11.29 9.69
C ASP A 143 10.53 -12.20 8.54
N MET A 144 11.38 -11.72 7.62
CA MET A 144 11.91 -12.54 6.52
C MET A 144 12.73 -13.72 7.06
N LEU A 145 13.63 -13.49 8.00
CA LEU A 145 14.46 -14.51 8.64
C LEU A 145 13.59 -15.56 9.35
N THR A 146 12.56 -15.10 10.07
CA THR A 146 11.63 -15.98 10.75
C THR A 146 10.82 -16.85 9.78
N ARG A 147 10.33 -16.27 8.68
CA ARG A 147 9.58 -17.01 7.65
C ARG A 147 10.43 -18.01 6.90
N SER A 148 11.71 -17.74 6.68
CA SER A 148 12.64 -18.64 5.99
C SER A 148 13.28 -19.73 6.90
N ALA A 149 13.23 -19.55 8.21
CA ALA A 149 13.80 -20.49 9.18
C ALA A 149 13.35 -21.96 8.97
N PRO A 150 12.10 -22.27 8.59
CA PRO A 150 11.65 -23.63 8.29
C PRO A 150 12.45 -24.32 7.17
N LEU A 151 13.07 -23.57 6.28
CA LEU A 151 13.81 -24.12 5.12
C LEU A 151 15.27 -24.46 5.43
N HIS A 152 15.74 -24.33 6.67
CA HIS A 152 17.15 -24.55 7.04
C HIS A 152 17.66 -25.95 6.66
N ASP A 153 16.79 -26.95 6.62
CA ASP A 153 17.07 -28.35 6.32
C ASP A 153 16.61 -28.82 4.94
N ILE A 154 16.12 -27.91 4.09
CA ILE A 154 15.58 -28.27 2.76
C ILE A 154 16.58 -29.01 1.89
N GLY A 155 17.90 -28.83 2.11
CA GLY A 155 18.98 -29.54 1.43
C GLY A 155 19.00 -31.05 1.67
N LYS A 156 18.40 -31.53 2.78
CA LYS A 156 18.27 -32.95 3.08
C LYS A 156 17.50 -33.73 2.02
N VAL A 157 16.59 -33.06 1.30
CA VAL A 157 15.81 -33.69 0.20
C VAL A 157 16.69 -34.21 -0.91
N GLY A 158 17.82 -33.56 -1.20
CA GLY A 158 18.79 -33.99 -2.24
C GLY A 158 19.79 -35.03 -1.80
N ILE A 159 19.84 -35.40 -0.51
CA ILE A 159 20.81 -36.37 0.01
C ILE A 159 20.25 -37.78 -0.12
N PRO A 160 21.03 -38.74 -0.66
CA PRO A 160 20.63 -40.16 -0.71
C PRO A 160 20.34 -40.73 0.69
N HIS A 161 19.26 -41.50 0.81
CA HIS A 161 18.75 -42.03 2.07
C HIS A 161 19.80 -42.84 2.88
N HIS A 162 20.61 -43.63 2.20
CA HIS A 162 21.67 -44.42 2.83
C HIS A 162 22.80 -43.57 3.44
N ILE A 163 22.97 -42.32 3.00
CA ILE A 163 23.93 -41.40 3.59
C ILE A 163 23.27 -40.70 4.79
N LEU A 164 22.02 -40.25 4.64
CA LEU A 164 21.29 -39.52 5.67
C LEU A 164 21.07 -40.38 6.94
N LEU A 165 20.76 -41.68 6.77
CA LEU A 165 20.50 -42.61 7.87
C LEU A 165 21.70 -43.43 8.28
N LYS A 166 22.91 -43.10 7.82
CA LYS A 166 24.13 -43.84 8.20
C LYS A 166 24.33 -43.76 9.72
N PRO A 167 24.44 -44.90 10.41
CA PRO A 167 24.76 -44.91 11.83
C PRO A 167 26.22 -44.46 12.07
N GLY A 168 26.40 -43.50 12.99
CA GLY A 168 27.69 -42.95 13.36
C GLY A 168 28.06 -41.64 12.68
N LYS A 169 29.23 -41.10 12.97
CA LYS A 169 29.71 -39.83 12.37
C LYS A 169 30.00 -40.01 10.88
N LEU A 170 29.67 -38.97 10.13
CA LEU A 170 30.11 -38.78 8.76
C LEU A 170 31.63 -38.68 8.69
#